data_56bec79efeb46d9df20d4455918bf946
#
_entry.id   56bec79efeb46d9df20d4455918bf946
#
_cell.length_a   1.000
_cell.length_b   1.000
_cell.length_c   1.000
_cell.angle_alpha   90.00
_cell.angle_beta   90.00
_cell.angle_gamma   90.00
#
_symmetry.space_group_name_H-M   'P 1'
#
loop_
_entity.id
_entity.type
_entity.pdbx_description
1 polymer ?
#
loop_
_entity_poly.entity_id
_entity_poly.type
_entity_poly.pdbx_seq_one_letter_code
_entity_poly.pdbx_strand_id
1 'polypeptide(L)'
;DLVMSFYEIPYAEGVTFVHRTAQVFPDTDAGTVTGRASYQFQNASGQEQSVSFGINPGYAISNVQANGADVPFTVSAYQEYNEALLEVTIPAEEDVELTMEYSGFPQESMPTMQGGKELSREYLCLENSALSPRVMNVMPGEAGYPAEIEITLPENMLAIPFGSSEAEVVAEHEDGTRTWRYEHNGAGGILYAGDYIREDIEAGGMTIEFYYGRKHQAVMEAAKAVEAVKEVVDYCTEHYGPLSFGTGETLKLIQSRVAGGGYATTGASLLDEADFTAANLSNAEKGGGSGEVMIHELVHQWWGLGNMFDTSDPTSPWSAEGLTVYTTYRIVKELYGEDYAREHYVDQWQKAVDDYYLNFYVRNPEYLEMLPEQVQLAISNSLSQVRQYNEMPLKIWKAEQLVGGEEAMDQILHGLFNRELDPMYPYLTYQEFLDACGLTEEDLNLA
;
A
#
# COMPACT_ATOMS: atom_id res chain seq x y z
N ASP A 1 3.75 -23.79 21.51
CA ASP A 1 5.01 -23.27 20.94
C ASP A 1 4.95 -23.39 19.43
N LEU A 2 4.41 -22.38 18.75
CA LEU A 2 4.60 -22.19 17.34
C LEU A 2 6.07 -21.78 17.16
N VAL A 3 6.93 -22.74 16.95
CA VAL A 3 8.26 -22.47 16.41
C VAL A 3 8.02 -22.06 14.96
N MET A 4 7.94 -20.78 14.71
CA MET A 4 8.13 -20.23 13.37
C MET A 4 9.59 -20.53 13.00
N SER A 5 9.82 -21.66 12.35
CA SER A 5 11.10 -21.90 11.70
C SER A 5 11.15 -20.97 10.49
N PHE A 6 11.72 -19.80 10.67
CA PHE A 6 12.15 -19.00 9.54
C PHE A 6 13.15 -19.84 8.74
N TYR A 7 12.85 -20.10 7.51
CA TYR A 7 13.81 -20.69 6.60
C TYR A 7 14.82 -19.58 6.31
N GLU A 8 15.87 -19.51 7.12
CA GLU A 8 16.97 -18.58 6.87
C GLU A 8 17.70 -19.03 5.60
N ILE A 9 17.48 -18.33 4.51
CA ILE A 9 18.29 -18.49 3.31
C ILE A 9 19.63 -17.82 3.61
N PRO A 10 20.76 -18.54 3.61
CA PRO A 10 22.05 -17.94 3.91
C PRO A 10 22.38 -16.84 2.91
N TYR A 11 22.90 -15.73 3.39
CA TYR A 11 23.44 -14.68 2.52
C TYR A 11 24.60 -15.21 1.68
N ALA A 12 24.66 -14.80 0.43
CA ALA A 12 25.79 -15.05 -0.46
C ALA A 12 26.97 -14.16 -0.01
N GLU A 13 27.94 -14.77 0.71
CA GLU A 13 29.07 -14.03 1.28
C GLU A 13 29.92 -13.38 0.20
N GLY A 14 30.21 -12.09 0.35
CA GLY A 14 31.05 -11.32 -0.57
C GLY A 14 30.38 -11.01 -1.90
N VAL A 15 29.08 -11.30 -2.05
CA VAL A 15 28.29 -10.92 -3.24
C VAL A 15 27.48 -9.66 -2.93
N THR A 16 27.58 -8.67 -3.81
CA THR A 16 26.83 -7.42 -3.73
C THR A 16 25.99 -7.25 -4.97
N PHE A 17 24.74 -6.84 -4.78
CA PHE A 17 23.83 -6.48 -5.86
C PHE A 17 24.25 -5.13 -6.46
N VAL A 18 24.26 -5.02 -7.79
CA VAL A 18 24.61 -3.79 -8.50
C VAL A 18 23.41 -3.21 -9.23
N HIS A 19 22.76 -4.01 -10.09
CA HIS A 19 21.68 -3.53 -10.93
C HIS A 19 20.81 -4.68 -11.45
N ARG A 20 19.54 -4.40 -11.75
CA ARG A 20 18.62 -5.31 -12.43
C ARG A 20 18.00 -4.64 -13.63
N THR A 21 17.84 -5.38 -14.72
CA THR A 21 16.94 -5.03 -15.82
C THR A 21 15.90 -6.14 -15.99
N ALA A 22 14.68 -5.76 -16.34
CA ALA A 22 13.66 -6.74 -16.70
C ALA A 22 12.87 -6.24 -17.91
N GLN A 23 12.59 -7.16 -18.83
CA GLN A 23 11.71 -6.95 -19.98
C GLN A 23 10.52 -7.88 -19.80
N VAL A 24 9.32 -7.31 -19.69
CA VAL A 24 8.09 -8.04 -19.33
C VAL A 24 7.09 -7.93 -20.48
N PHE A 25 6.55 -9.06 -20.89
CA PHE A 25 5.61 -9.18 -22.01
C PHE A 25 4.34 -9.91 -21.54
N PRO A 26 3.37 -9.20 -20.96
CA PRO A 26 2.08 -9.77 -20.62
C PRO A 26 1.26 -10.06 -21.87
N ASP A 27 0.69 -11.25 -21.96
CA ASP A 27 -0.36 -11.56 -22.92
C ASP A 27 -1.71 -11.45 -22.21
N THR A 28 -2.38 -10.32 -22.43
CA THR A 28 -3.64 -10.00 -21.76
C THR A 28 -4.82 -10.85 -22.23
N ASP A 29 -4.72 -11.52 -23.38
CA ASP A 29 -5.74 -12.43 -23.90
C ASP A 29 -5.55 -13.84 -23.33
N ALA A 30 -4.30 -14.30 -23.26
CA ALA A 30 -3.99 -15.61 -22.71
C ALA A 30 -3.87 -15.62 -21.18
N GLY A 31 -3.71 -14.47 -20.54
CA GLY A 31 -3.47 -14.37 -19.11
C GLY A 31 -2.08 -14.86 -18.68
N THR A 32 -1.10 -14.79 -19.58
CA THR A 32 0.28 -15.26 -19.34
C THR A 32 1.27 -14.10 -19.37
N VAL A 33 2.41 -14.33 -18.74
CA VAL A 33 3.56 -13.43 -18.79
C VAL A 33 4.75 -14.17 -19.35
N THR A 34 5.49 -13.52 -20.23
CA THR A 34 6.84 -13.92 -20.63
C THR A 34 7.77 -12.79 -20.25
N GLY A 35 8.93 -13.11 -19.72
CA GLY A 35 9.89 -12.10 -19.34
C GLY A 35 11.34 -12.55 -19.43
N ARG A 36 12.21 -11.59 -19.46
CA ARG A 36 13.66 -11.77 -19.40
C ARG A 36 14.21 -10.81 -18.37
N ALA A 37 15.04 -11.31 -17.46
CA ALA A 37 15.70 -10.50 -16.43
C ALA A 37 17.21 -10.67 -16.49
N SER A 38 17.94 -9.59 -16.23
CA SER A 38 19.39 -9.56 -16.06
C SER A 38 19.73 -8.91 -14.71
N TYR A 39 20.65 -9.53 -14.00
CA TYR A 39 21.10 -9.11 -12.68
C TYR A 39 22.61 -8.95 -12.73
N GLN A 40 23.10 -7.81 -12.30
CA GLN A 40 24.53 -7.56 -12.16
C GLN A 40 24.93 -7.69 -10.69
N PHE A 41 25.96 -8.50 -10.44
CA PHE A 41 26.53 -8.72 -9.12
C PHE A 41 28.03 -8.45 -9.14
N GLN A 42 28.54 -8.02 -7.99
CA GLN A 42 29.97 -8.10 -7.70
C GLN A 42 30.24 -9.25 -6.74
N ASN A 43 31.07 -10.19 -7.14
CA ASN A 43 31.47 -11.34 -6.31
C ASN A 43 32.91 -11.17 -5.85
N ALA A 44 33.10 -10.52 -4.71
CA ALA A 44 34.40 -10.30 -4.09
C ALA A 44 34.90 -11.52 -3.28
N SER A 45 34.14 -12.61 -3.22
CA SER A 45 34.51 -13.81 -2.47
C SER A 45 35.65 -14.61 -3.10
N GLY A 46 35.86 -14.46 -4.41
CA GLY A 46 36.82 -15.26 -5.19
C GLY A 46 36.43 -16.73 -5.32
N GLN A 47 35.17 -17.07 -5.02
CA GLN A 47 34.62 -18.43 -5.07
C GLN A 47 33.25 -18.43 -5.76
N GLU A 48 32.80 -19.58 -6.20
CA GLU A 48 31.39 -19.76 -6.61
C GLU A 48 30.48 -19.50 -5.42
N GLN A 49 29.36 -18.83 -5.66
CA GLN A 49 28.36 -18.52 -4.64
C GLN A 49 26.97 -18.93 -5.10
N SER A 50 26.11 -19.28 -4.14
CA SER A 50 24.70 -19.54 -4.38
C SER A 50 23.89 -18.28 -4.19
N VAL A 51 23.24 -17.80 -5.26
CA VAL A 51 22.31 -16.67 -5.22
C VAL A 51 20.88 -17.19 -5.32
N SER A 52 20.02 -16.69 -4.47
CA SER A 52 18.64 -17.13 -4.34
C SER A 52 17.65 -16.06 -4.79
N PHE A 53 16.59 -16.51 -5.46
CA PHE A 53 15.50 -15.68 -5.94
C PHE A 53 14.15 -16.24 -5.51
N GLY A 54 13.25 -15.35 -5.10
CA GLY A 54 11.83 -15.66 -5.07
C GLY A 54 11.26 -15.56 -6.47
N ILE A 55 10.65 -16.63 -6.95
CA ILE A 55 9.99 -16.67 -8.25
C ILE A 55 8.51 -16.97 -8.10
N ASN A 56 7.71 -16.46 -9.03
CA ASN A 56 6.30 -16.78 -9.05
C ASN A 56 6.08 -18.27 -9.29
N PRO A 57 5.24 -18.96 -8.48
CA PRO A 57 5.02 -20.41 -8.61
C PRO A 57 4.44 -20.84 -9.97
N GLY A 58 3.80 -19.90 -10.68
CA GLY A 58 3.24 -20.14 -12.01
C GLY A 58 4.24 -20.01 -13.15
N TYR A 59 5.50 -19.65 -12.86
CA TYR A 59 6.51 -19.44 -13.88
C TYR A 59 7.50 -20.61 -14.01
N ALA A 60 7.78 -21.00 -15.25
CA ALA A 60 8.91 -21.82 -15.60
C ALA A 60 10.12 -20.92 -15.87
N ILE A 61 11.27 -21.31 -15.33
CA ILE A 61 12.55 -20.62 -15.52
C ILE A 61 13.36 -21.37 -16.58
N SER A 62 13.99 -20.64 -17.47
CA SER A 62 14.82 -21.20 -18.54
C SER A 62 15.98 -20.24 -18.88
N ASN A 63 16.94 -20.73 -19.67
CA ASN A 63 18.06 -19.95 -20.19
C ASN A 63 18.82 -19.20 -19.10
N VAL A 64 19.13 -19.88 -17.99
CA VAL A 64 19.89 -19.30 -16.89
C VAL A 64 21.38 -19.30 -17.23
N GLN A 65 21.95 -18.12 -17.41
CA GLN A 65 23.34 -17.94 -17.83
C GLN A 65 24.07 -16.92 -16.97
N ALA A 66 25.29 -17.20 -16.61
CA ALA A 66 26.21 -16.23 -16.02
C ALA A 66 27.32 -15.92 -17.00
N ASN A 67 27.52 -14.62 -17.29
CA ASN A 67 28.51 -14.14 -18.29
C ASN A 67 28.40 -14.87 -19.64
N GLY A 68 27.16 -15.19 -20.05
CA GLY A 68 26.85 -15.86 -21.31
C GLY A 68 27.06 -17.39 -21.32
N ALA A 69 27.43 -18.00 -20.21
CA ALA A 69 27.55 -19.44 -20.06
C ALA A 69 26.43 -20.02 -19.20
N ASP A 70 25.91 -21.17 -19.60
CA ASP A 70 24.88 -21.87 -18.82
C ASP A 70 25.41 -22.23 -17.43
N VAL A 71 24.62 -21.96 -16.41
CA VAL A 71 24.94 -22.26 -15.01
C VAL A 71 23.91 -23.19 -14.39
N PRO A 72 24.31 -24.03 -13.41
CA PRO A 72 23.36 -24.89 -12.73
C PRO A 72 22.39 -24.07 -11.86
N PHE A 73 21.14 -24.51 -11.84
CA PHE A 73 20.12 -23.95 -10.98
C PHE A 73 19.14 -25.02 -10.51
N THR A 74 18.48 -24.76 -9.41
CA THR A 74 17.40 -25.59 -8.87
C THR A 74 16.19 -24.74 -8.54
N VAL A 75 14.99 -25.33 -8.67
CA VAL A 75 13.74 -24.72 -8.24
C VAL A 75 13.11 -25.61 -7.18
N SER A 76 12.72 -25.04 -6.07
CA SER A 76 12.08 -25.76 -4.96
C SER A 76 10.91 -24.95 -4.40
N ALA A 77 10.07 -25.60 -3.59
CA ALA A 77 9.01 -24.92 -2.87
C ALA A 77 9.60 -23.99 -1.80
N TYR A 78 8.99 -22.82 -1.65
CA TYR A 78 9.31 -21.89 -0.59
C TYR A 78 8.04 -21.60 0.23
N GLN A 79 8.10 -21.81 1.54
CA GLN A 79 6.90 -21.80 2.38
C GLN A 79 6.42 -20.38 2.78
N GLU A 80 7.31 -19.41 2.70
CA GLU A 80 6.94 -18.01 2.94
C GLU A 80 6.44 -17.40 1.63
N TYR A 81 5.41 -16.57 1.71
CA TYR A 81 4.90 -15.74 0.62
C TYR A 81 4.36 -16.47 -0.62
N ASN A 82 4.07 -17.76 -0.56
CA ASN A 82 3.64 -18.55 -1.74
C ASN A 82 4.55 -18.41 -2.96
N GLU A 83 5.82 -18.17 -2.77
CA GLU A 83 6.83 -18.15 -3.84
C GLU A 83 7.47 -19.54 -4.00
N ALA A 84 8.08 -19.78 -5.16
CA ALA A 84 9.06 -20.83 -5.32
C ALA A 84 10.46 -20.23 -5.15
N LEU A 85 11.41 -21.05 -4.71
CA LEU A 85 12.81 -20.67 -4.54
C LEU A 85 13.63 -21.12 -5.73
N LEU A 86 14.25 -20.17 -6.41
CA LEU A 86 15.27 -20.42 -7.42
C LEU A 86 16.65 -20.22 -6.79
N GLU A 87 17.50 -21.21 -6.85
CA GLU A 87 18.91 -21.12 -6.43
C GLU A 87 19.80 -21.30 -7.66
N VAL A 88 20.71 -20.35 -7.84
CA VAL A 88 21.65 -20.32 -8.99
C VAL A 88 23.07 -20.26 -8.47
N THR A 89 23.95 -21.12 -8.98
CA THR A 89 25.38 -21.01 -8.69
C THR A 89 26.02 -20.04 -9.65
N ILE A 90 26.50 -18.91 -9.12
CA ILE A 90 27.26 -17.91 -9.90
C ILE A 90 28.77 -18.20 -9.83
N PRO A 91 29.54 -17.87 -10.88
CA PRO A 91 30.97 -18.15 -10.93
C PRO A 91 31.80 -17.23 -10.00
N ALA A 92 33.08 -17.57 -9.87
CA ALA A 92 34.03 -16.87 -9.00
C ALA A 92 34.55 -15.55 -9.56
N GLU A 93 34.16 -15.17 -10.78
CA GLU A 93 34.53 -13.90 -11.40
C GLU A 93 34.00 -12.72 -10.59
N GLU A 94 34.75 -11.61 -10.56
CA GLU A 94 34.38 -10.41 -9.80
C GLU A 94 33.10 -9.75 -10.33
N ASP A 95 32.97 -9.62 -11.64
CA ASP A 95 31.78 -9.07 -12.28
C ASP A 95 30.93 -10.22 -12.86
N VAL A 96 29.71 -10.35 -12.40
CA VAL A 96 28.78 -11.39 -12.86
C VAL A 96 27.50 -10.76 -13.39
N GLU A 97 27.22 -11.02 -14.67
CA GLU A 97 25.90 -10.78 -15.27
C GLU A 97 25.14 -12.10 -15.32
N LEU A 98 24.09 -12.21 -14.53
CA LEU A 98 23.19 -13.36 -14.51
C LEU A 98 21.92 -13.02 -15.30
N THR A 99 21.64 -13.79 -16.35
CA THR A 99 20.43 -13.65 -17.16
C THR A 99 19.54 -14.88 -17.02
N MET A 100 18.23 -14.67 -17.09
CA MET A 100 17.24 -15.74 -17.10
C MET A 100 15.98 -15.33 -17.84
N GLU A 101 15.26 -16.31 -18.34
CA GLU A 101 13.94 -16.15 -18.93
C GLU A 101 12.89 -16.83 -18.03
N TYR A 102 11.70 -16.27 -17.99
CA TYR A 102 10.59 -16.82 -17.24
C TYR A 102 9.29 -16.68 -18.02
N SER A 103 8.37 -17.64 -17.83
CA SER A 103 7.07 -17.60 -18.51
C SER A 103 6.04 -18.47 -17.80
N GLY A 104 4.79 -18.08 -17.89
CA GLY A 104 3.67 -18.86 -17.38
C GLY A 104 2.47 -18.03 -16.97
N PHE A 105 1.59 -18.66 -16.21
CA PHE A 105 0.42 -18.03 -15.62
C PHE A 105 0.79 -17.51 -14.23
N PRO A 106 0.84 -16.18 -14.00
CA PRO A 106 1.17 -15.67 -12.69
C PRO A 106 0.18 -16.16 -11.63
N GLN A 107 0.70 -16.58 -10.51
CA GLN A 107 -0.06 -16.96 -9.33
C GLN A 107 0.07 -15.85 -8.28
N GLU A 108 -0.87 -15.77 -7.37
CA GLU A 108 -0.77 -14.88 -6.22
C GLU A 108 0.39 -15.35 -5.33
N SER A 109 1.46 -14.56 -5.29
CA SER A 109 2.67 -14.91 -4.55
C SER A 109 2.59 -14.47 -3.08
N MET A 110 1.99 -13.32 -2.85
CA MET A 110 1.69 -12.84 -1.50
C MET A 110 0.20 -12.54 -1.41
N PRO A 111 -0.49 -13.01 -0.36
CA PRO A 111 -1.85 -12.56 -0.11
C PRO A 111 -1.81 -11.08 0.26
N THR A 112 -1.93 -10.24 -0.72
CA THR A 112 -1.98 -8.79 -0.54
C THR A 112 -3.37 -8.29 -0.88
N MET A 113 -3.70 -7.12 -0.37
CA MET A 113 -4.92 -6.43 -0.72
C MET A 113 -4.88 -5.88 -2.16
N GLN A 114 -3.71 -5.83 -2.79
CA GLN A 114 -3.53 -5.26 -4.13
C GLN A 114 -3.86 -6.22 -5.28
N GLY A 115 -4.17 -7.47 -4.99
CA GLY A 115 -4.57 -8.43 -6.02
C GLY A 115 -3.44 -9.11 -6.80
N GLY A 116 -2.22 -8.65 -6.66
CA GLY A 116 -0.90 -9.25 -7.02
C GLY A 116 -0.64 -9.90 -8.38
N LYS A 117 -1.64 -10.44 -9.04
CA LYS A 117 -1.49 -11.25 -10.27
C LYS A 117 -2.55 -11.01 -11.34
N GLU A 118 -3.45 -10.06 -11.15
CA GLU A 118 -4.50 -9.86 -12.17
C GLU A 118 -3.92 -9.41 -13.50
N LEU A 119 -4.47 -9.95 -14.57
CA LEU A 119 -4.01 -9.74 -15.92
C LEU A 119 -5.17 -9.76 -16.92
N SER A 120 -5.56 -8.60 -17.42
CA SER A 120 -6.55 -8.43 -18.49
C SER A 120 -6.26 -7.17 -19.30
N ARG A 121 -7.01 -6.94 -20.39
CA ARG A 121 -6.90 -5.72 -21.19
C ARG A 121 -7.42 -4.47 -20.49
N GLU A 122 -8.23 -4.62 -19.45
CA GLU A 122 -8.79 -3.50 -18.69
C GLU A 122 -7.92 -3.15 -17.49
N TYR A 123 -7.31 -4.16 -16.88
CA TYR A 123 -6.56 -4.02 -15.64
C TYR A 123 -5.49 -5.08 -15.51
N LEU A 124 -4.33 -4.68 -15.04
CA LEU A 124 -3.20 -5.53 -14.75
C LEU A 124 -2.55 -5.06 -13.44
N CYS A 125 -2.23 -6.02 -12.58
CA CYS A 125 -1.36 -5.81 -11.43
C CYS A 125 -0.34 -6.95 -11.40
N LEU A 126 0.93 -6.61 -11.51
CA LEU A 126 2.05 -7.55 -11.34
C LEU A 126 2.87 -7.11 -10.14
N GLU A 127 2.87 -7.93 -9.10
CA GLU A 127 3.53 -7.65 -7.85
C GLU A 127 4.71 -8.59 -7.61
N ASN A 128 5.84 -8.02 -7.21
CA ASN A 128 7.05 -8.74 -6.80
C ASN A 128 7.47 -9.82 -7.80
N SER A 129 7.43 -11.09 -7.43
CA SER A 129 7.83 -12.21 -8.28
C SER A 129 6.91 -12.45 -9.48
N ALA A 130 5.70 -11.90 -9.50
CA ALA A 130 4.84 -11.88 -10.68
C ALA A 130 5.36 -10.90 -11.75
N LEU A 131 6.05 -9.84 -11.35
CA LEU A 131 6.68 -8.89 -12.25
C LEU A 131 8.01 -9.44 -12.80
N SER A 132 8.90 -9.89 -11.92
CA SER A 132 10.16 -10.54 -12.26
C SER A 132 10.75 -11.28 -11.06
N PRO A 133 11.65 -12.27 -11.26
CA PRO A 133 12.36 -12.93 -10.16
C PRO A 133 13.00 -11.93 -9.19
N ARG A 134 12.80 -12.14 -7.90
CA ARG A 134 13.18 -11.22 -6.83
C ARG A 134 14.41 -11.75 -6.08
N VAL A 135 15.49 -10.99 -6.08
CA VAL A 135 16.70 -11.35 -5.31
C VAL A 135 16.39 -11.41 -3.82
N MET A 136 16.87 -12.46 -3.13
CA MET A 136 16.55 -12.70 -1.73
C MET A 136 17.75 -12.66 -0.79
N ASN A 137 18.91 -13.18 -1.19
CA ASN A 137 20.04 -13.42 -0.29
C ASN A 137 21.31 -12.64 -0.66
N VAL A 138 21.18 -11.56 -1.39
CA VAL A 138 22.31 -10.71 -1.77
C VAL A 138 22.12 -9.32 -1.15
N MET A 139 23.16 -8.81 -0.52
CA MET A 139 23.14 -7.47 0.05
C MET A 139 23.14 -6.41 -1.05
N PRO A 140 22.43 -5.29 -0.85
CA PRO A 140 22.47 -4.18 -1.78
C PRO A 140 23.82 -3.48 -1.71
N GLY A 141 24.19 -2.82 -2.83
CA GLY A 141 25.25 -1.82 -2.83
C GLY A 141 24.80 -0.50 -2.19
N GLU A 142 25.63 0.54 -2.27
CA GLU A 142 25.30 1.87 -1.72
C GLU A 142 24.04 2.48 -2.37
N ALA A 143 23.74 2.14 -3.63
CA ALA A 143 22.57 2.61 -4.35
C ALA A 143 21.27 1.81 -4.02
N GLY A 144 21.33 0.83 -3.13
CA GLY A 144 20.20 -0.05 -2.83
C GLY A 144 20.04 -1.16 -3.89
N TYR A 145 18.82 -1.34 -4.39
CA TYR A 145 18.48 -2.32 -5.44
C TYR A 145 17.96 -1.61 -6.71
N PRO A 146 18.81 -0.87 -7.41
CA PRO A 146 18.37 -0.14 -8.60
C PRO A 146 17.95 -1.11 -9.71
N ALA A 147 16.84 -0.77 -10.37
CA ALA A 147 16.27 -1.57 -11.44
C ALA A 147 15.74 -0.68 -12.56
N GLU A 148 15.88 -1.13 -13.80
CA GLU A 148 15.19 -0.61 -14.97
C GLU A 148 14.23 -1.68 -15.48
N ILE A 149 12.96 -1.33 -15.57
CA ILE A 149 11.88 -2.24 -15.97
C ILE A 149 11.25 -1.74 -17.26
N GLU A 150 11.18 -2.61 -18.25
CA GLU A 150 10.42 -2.40 -19.47
C GLU A 150 9.21 -3.34 -19.48
N ILE A 151 8.05 -2.81 -19.87
CA ILE A 151 6.84 -3.60 -20.06
C ILE A 151 6.19 -3.24 -21.39
N THR A 152 5.84 -4.26 -22.17
CA THR A 152 5.14 -4.08 -23.44
C THR A 152 3.67 -4.42 -23.30
N LEU A 153 2.82 -3.43 -23.56
CA LEU A 153 1.38 -3.46 -23.31
C LEU A 153 0.59 -3.09 -24.55
N PRO A 154 -0.69 -3.50 -24.68
CA PRO A 154 -1.61 -2.92 -25.66
C PRO A 154 -1.62 -1.39 -25.59
N GLU A 155 -1.78 -0.74 -26.75
CA GLU A 155 -1.68 0.73 -26.86
C GLU A 155 -2.68 1.52 -26.04
N ASN A 156 -3.82 0.90 -25.66
CA ASN A 156 -4.85 1.51 -24.84
C ASN A 156 -4.52 1.49 -23.32
N MET A 157 -3.47 0.78 -22.92
CA MET A 157 -3.10 0.65 -21.51
C MET A 157 -2.01 1.65 -21.12
N LEU A 158 -2.17 2.26 -19.95
CA LEU A 158 -1.13 3.06 -19.29
C LEU A 158 -0.41 2.17 -18.27
N ALA A 159 0.92 2.30 -18.21
CA ALA A 159 1.74 1.68 -17.17
C ALA A 159 1.90 2.64 -15.98
N ILE A 160 1.62 2.16 -14.78
CA ILE A 160 1.65 2.94 -13.55
C ILE A 160 2.55 2.22 -12.55
N PRO A 161 3.84 2.57 -12.47
CA PRO A 161 4.71 2.05 -11.43
C PRO A 161 4.22 2.52 -10.06
N PHE A 162 4.21 1.59 -9.11
CA PHE A 162 3.87 1.91 -7.75
C PHE A 162 5.06 2.61 -7.07
N GLY A 163 4.81 3.74 -6.45
CA GLY A 163 5.83 4.59 -5.85
C GLY A 163 6.02 5.91 -6.62
N SER A 164 7.19 6.54 -6.45
CA SER A 164 7.49 7.86 -7.04
C SER A 164 7.92 7.83 -8.51
N SER A 165 8.18 6.63 -9.06
CA SER A 165 8.63 6.50 -10.45
C SER A 165 7.51 6.81 -11.45
N GLU A 166 7.88 7.38 -12.58
CA GLU A 166 7.00 7.61 -13.73
C GLU A 166 7.45 6.73 -14.89
N ALA A 167 6.50 6.12 -15.59
CA ALA A 167 6.78 5.33 -16.78
C ALA A 167 6.69 6.20 -18.05
N GLU A 168 7.64 6.03 -18.95
CA GLU A 168 7.67 6.67 -20.25
C GLU A 168 7.56 5.67 -21.40
N VAL A 169 6.91 6.05 -22.49
CA VAL A 169 6.88 5.24 -23.71
C VAL A 169 8.22 5.35 -24.43
N VAL A 170 8.90 4.22 -24.57
CA VAL A 170 10.21 4.15 -25.25
C VAL A 170 10.13 3.55 -26.65
N ALA A 171 9.06 2.82 -26.97
CA ALA A 171 8.83 2.28 -28.29
C ALA A 171 7.33 2.09 -28.56
N GLU A 172 6.94 2.30 -29.82
CA GLU A 172 5.62 1.94 -30.36
C GLU A 172 5.81 0.88 -31.44
N HIS A 173 4.97 -0.14 -31.45
CA HIS A 173 5.08 -1.29 -32.33
C HIS A 173 3.92 -1.34 -33.34
N GLU A 174 4.18 -1.91 -34.52
CA GLU A 174 3.21 -2.02 -35.60
C GLU A 174 2.02 -2.96 -35.25
N ASP A 175 2.19 -3.82 -34.26
CA ASP A 175 1.16 -4.73 -33.76
C ASP A 175 0.17 -4.08 -32.78
N GLY A 176 0.25 -2.77 -32.55
CA GLY A 176 -0.61 -2.04 -31.65
C GLY A 176 -0.22 -2.17 -30.19
N THR A 177 1.03 -2.46 -29.89
CA THR A 177 1.58 -2.44 -28.54
C THR A 177 2.55 -1.28 -28.34
N ARG A 178 2.80 -0.94 -27.07
CA ARG A 178 3.80 0.06 -26.67
C ARG A 178 4.68 -0.52 -25.58
N THR A 179 5.97 -0.19 -25.63
CA THR A 179 6.91 -0.50 -24.55
C THR A 179 7.08 0.72 -23.67
N TRP A 180 6.80 0.53 -22.39
CA TRP A 180 6.98 1.50 -21.31
C TRP A 180 8.25 1.15 -20.55
N ARG A 181 8.98 2.15 -20.07
CA ARG A 181 10.15 1.99 -19.22
C ARG A 181 10.03 2.87 -17.97
N TYR A 182 10.49 2.34 -16.84
CA TYR A 182 10.61 3.09 -15.58
C TYR A 182 11.78 2.57 -14.74
N GLU A 183 12.26 3.43 -13.87
CA GLU A 183 13.26 3.08 -12.87
C GLU A 183 12.58 2.74 -11.55
N HIS A 184 13.16 1.80 -10.83
CA HIS A 184 12.69 1.36 -9.52
C HIS A 184 13.88 1.09 -8.61
N ASN A 185 13.72 1.29 -7.30
CA ASN A 185 14.71 0.92 -6.30
C ASN A 185 14.08 -0.02 -5.28
N GLY A 186 14.33 -1.30 -5.45
CA GLY A 186 13.80 -2.35 -4.59
C GLY A 186 14.01 -3.74 -5.20
N ALA A 187 14.15 -4.74 -4.36
CA ALA A 187 14.29 -6.14 -4.81
C ALA A 187 13.02 -6.67 -5.49
N GLY A 188 11.87 -6.20 -5.08
CA GLY A 188 10.57 -6.45 -5.70
C GLY A 188 10.06 -5.28 -6.51
N GLY A 189 8.78 -5.03 -6.47
CA GLY A 189 8.09 -3.90 -7.09
C GLY A 189 6.66 -4.25 -7.44
N ILE A 190 5.84 -3.23 -7.67
CA ILE A 190 4.45 -3.38 -8.09
C ILE A 190 4.22 -2.50 -9.31
N LEU A 191 3.61 -3.06 -10.34
CA LEU A 191 3.20 -2.36 -11.54
C LEU A 191 1.71 -2.55 -11.75
N TYR A 192 0.99 -1.43 -11.83
CA TYR A 192 -0.38 -1.39 -12.32
C TYR A 192 -0.37 -0.99 -13.79
N ALA A 193 -1.29 -1.54 -14.55
CA ALA A 193 -1.58 -1.06 -15.89
C ALA A 193 -3.05 -1.29 -16.22
N GLY A 194 -3.59 -0.48 -17.13
CA GLY A 194 -4.97 -0.63 -17.54
C GLY A 194 -5.40 0.38 -18.58
N ASP A 195 -6.63 0.24 -19.04
CA ASP A 195 -7.30 1.24 -19.89
C ASP A 195 -7.75 2.41 -19.01
N TYR A 196 -6.75 3.18 -18.58
CA TYR A 196 -6.90 4.29 -17.66
C TYR A 196 -6.98 5.64 -18.37
N ILE A 197 -7.70 6.54 -17.73
CA ILE A 197 -7.53 7.99 -17.89
C ILE A 197 -6.65 8.45 -16.75
N ARG A 198 -5.68 9.31 -17.04
CA ARG A 198 -4.91 10.06 -16.06
C ARG A 198 -5.41 11.50 -16.03
N GLU A 199 -5.74 11.98 -14.85
CA GLU A 199 -5.99 13.40 -14.58
C GLU A 199 -4.99 13.90 -13.56
N ASP A 200 -4.30 14.99 -13.88
CA ASP A 200 -3.37 15.65 -12.98
C ASP A 200 -4.10 16.77 -12.23
N ILE A 201 -4.11 16.69 -10.91
CA ILE A 201 -4.82 17.60 -10.01
C ILE A 201 -3.78 18.38 -9.19
N GLU A 202 -3.78 19.69 -9.33
CA GLU A 202 -2.91 20.56 -8.54
C GLU A 202 -3.63 20.96 -7.23
N ALA A 203 -3.09 20.51 -6.12
CA ALA A 203 -3.62 20.80 -4.78
C ALA A 203 -2.52 20.72 -3.72
N GLY A 204 -2.60 21.52 -2.67
CA GLY A 204 -1.68 21.46 -1.54
C GLY A 204 -0.20 21.67 -1.92
N GLY A 205 0.09 22.32 -3.05
CA GLY A 205 1.44 22.50 -3.56
C GLY A 205 2.05 21.27 -4.21
N MET A 206 1.26 20.25 -4.53
CA MET A 206 1.69 19.02 -5.19
C MET A 206 0.77 18.67 -6.36
N THR A 207 1.23 17.74 -7.20
CA THR A 207 0.44 17.13 -8.26
C THR A 207 -0.11 15.79 -7.79
N ILE A 208 -1.42 15.61 -7.85
CA ILE A 208 -2.07 14.33 -7.65
C ILE A 208 -2.36 13.72 -9.03
N GLU A 209 -1.69 12.63 -9.33
CA GLU A 209 -1.95 11.84 -10.52
C GLU A 209 -3.08 10.86 -10.25
N PHE A 210 -4.27 11.16 -10.76
CA PHE A 210 -5.45 10.31 -10.58
C PHE A 210 -5.67 9.42 -11.79
N TYR A 211 -5.51 8.11 -11.58
CA TYR A 211 -5.69 7.06 -12.58
C TYR A 211 -6.98 6.30 -12.31
N TYR A 212 -7.91 6.38 -13.24
CA TYR A 212 -9.17 5.62 -13.18
C TYR A 212 -9.54 5.01 -14.53
N GLY A 213 -10.27 3.89 -14.50
CA GLY A 213 -10.68 3.20 -15.72
C GLY A 213 -11.55 4.08 -16.62
N ARG A 214 -11.28 4.09 -17.90
CA ARG A 214 -12.03 4.88 -18.91
C ARG A 214 -13.54 4.62 -18.87
N LYS A 215 -13.94 3.40 -18.50
CA LYS A 215 -15.37 3.03 -18.32
C LYS A 215 -16.06 3.82 -17.20
N HIS A 216 -15.31 4.41 -16.27
CA HIS A 216 -15.84 5.19 -15.14
C HIS A 216 -15.82 6.70 -15.37
N GLN A 217 -15.41 7.19 -16.54
CA GLN A 217 -15.28 8.62 -16.81
C GLN A 217 -16.58 9.38 -16.53
N ALA A 218 -17.72 8.88 -17.02
CA ALA A 218 -19.00 9.55 -16.83
C ALA A 218 -19.43 9.63 -15.34
N VAL A 219 -19.09 8.61 -14.55
CA VAL A 219 -19.35 8.60 -13.11
C VAL A 219 -18.45 9.59 -12.40
N MET A 220 -17.18 9.65 -12.77
CA MET A 220 -16.20 10.59 -12.21
C MET A 220 -16.60 12.05 -12.44
N GLU A 221 -17.02 12.37 -13.68
CA GLU A 221 -17.49 13.71 -14.05
C GLU A 221 -18.79 14.08 -13.30
N ALA A 222 -19.77 13.18 -13.26
CA ALA A 222 -21.04 13.41 -12.57
C ALA A 222 -20.86 13.57 -11.06
N ALA A 223 -19.91 12.87 -10.48
CA ALA A 223 -19.61 12.88 -9.07
C ALA A 223 -18.69 14.02 -8.65
N LYS A 224 -18.11 14.75 -9.58
CA LYS A 224 -17.09 15.78 -9.31
C LYS A 224 -15.95 15.25 -8.44
N ALA A 225 -15.48 14.04 -8.75
CA ALA A 225 -14.47 13.36 -7.95
C ALA A 225 -13.13 14.10 -7.93
N VAL A 226 -12.77 14.76 -9.02
CA VAL A 226 -11.55 15.58 -9.14
C VAL A 226 -11.59 16.76 -8.17
N GLU A 227 -12.72 17.45 -8.08
CA GLU A 227 -12.91 18.55 -7.14
C GLU A 227 -12.86 18.07 -5.70
N ALA A 228 -13.43 16.90 -5.40
CA ALA A 228 -13.37 16.31 -4.07
C ALA A 228 -11.93 15.95 -3.65
N VAL A 229 -11.15 15.37 -4.55
CA VAL A 229 -9.71 15.10 -4.30
C VAL A 229 -8.96 16.37 -3.98
N LYS A 230 -9.19 17.43 -4.78
CA LYS A 230 -8.55 18.72 -4.56
C LYS A 230 -8.89 19.30 -3.18
N GLU A 231 -10.15 19.30 -2.80
CA GLU A 231 -10.61 19.83 -1.52
C GLU A 231 -10.00 19.06 -0.33
N VAL A 232 -9.89 17.74 -0.41
CA VAL A 232 -9.26 16.91 0.63
C VAL A 232 -7.79 17.30 0.82
N VAL A 233 -7.04 17.39 -0.26
CA VAL A 233 -5.61 17.70 -0.21
C VAL A 233 -5.37 19.13 0.25
N ASP A 234 -6.15 20.08 -0.23
CA ASP A 234 -6.07 21.49 0.23
C ASP A 234 -6.41 21.59 1.72
N TYR A 235 -7.49 20.92 2.17
CA TYR A 235 -7.88 20.89 3.59
C TYR A 235 -6.76 20.36 4.48
N CYS A 236 -6.24 19.17 4.19
CA CYS A 236 -5.19 18.57 5.01
C CYS A 236 -3.90 19.42 5.01
N THR A 237 -3.56 20.02 3.87
CA THR A 237 -2.39 20.91 3.77
C THR A 237 -2.58 22.16 4.59
N GLU A 238 -3.76 22.78 4.56
CA GLU A 238 -4.06 24.00 5.32
C GLU A 238 -4.07 23.75 6.82
N HIS A 239 -4.71 22.66 7.27
CA HIS A 239 -4.89 22.40 8.69
C HIS A 239 -3.68 21.73 9.35
N TYR A 240 -2.98 20.84 8.62
CA TYR A 240 -1.90 20.01 9.20
C TYR A 240 -0.53 20.33 8.60
N GLY A 241 -0.48 20.93 7.42
CA GLY A 241 0.76 21.23 6.70
C GLY A 241 0.99 20.33 5.49
N PRO A 242 1.96 20.68 4.64
CA PRO A 242 2.27 19.92 3.44
C PRO A 242 2.88 18.55 3.78
N LEU A 243 2.69 17.57 2.90
CA LEU A 243 3.38 16.30 3.01
C LEU A 243 4.89 16.49 2.90
N SER A 244 5.64 16.02 3.89
CA SER A 244 7.08 16.26 4.01
C SER A 244 7.93 15.01 3.85
N PHE A 245 7.34 13.84 3.64
CA PHE A 245 8.05 12.58 3.55
C PHE A 245 7.49 11.68 2.44
N GLY A 246 8.39 11.04 1.73
CA GLY A 246 8.13 9.88 0.89
C GLY A 246 7.59 10.14 -0.50
N THR A 247 6.87 11.23 -0.74
CA THR A 247 6.17 11.46 -2.00
C THR A 247 6.82 12.50 -2.90
N GLY A 248 7.70 13.33 -2.34
CA GLY A 248 8.15 14.51 -3.07
C GLY A 248 6.96 15.45 -3.37
N GLU A 249 6.84 15.87 -4.64
CA GLU A 249 5.77 16.77 -5.10
C GLU A 249 4.62 16.02 -5.81
N THR A 250 4.63 14.68 -5.82
CA THR A 250 3.66 13.87 -6.56
C THR A 250 3.02 12.81 -5.66
N LEU A 251 1.70 12.70 -5.73
CA LEU A 251 0.90 11.67 -5.10
C LEU A 251 0.09 10.92 -6.18
N LYS A 252 0.05 9.59 -6.13
CA LYS A 252 -0.76 8.78 -7.03
C LYS A 252 -2.05 8.32 -6.36
N LEU A 253 -3.15 8.43 -7.06
CA LEU A 253 -4.43 7.86 -6.70
C LEU A 253 -4.86 6.90 -7.80
N ILE A 254 -4.95 5.60 -7.50
CA ILE A 254 -5.06 4.55 -8.51
C ILE A 254 -6.30 3.71 -8.25
N GLN A 255 -7.21 3.66 -9.22
CA GLN A 255 -8.25 2.64 -9.25
C GLN A 255 -7.63 1.26 -9.41
N SER A 256 -7.97 0.34 -8.52
CA SER A 256 -7.44 -1.01 -8.50
C SER A 256 -8.54 -2.02 -8.21
N ARG A 257 -8.18 -3.28 -8.04
CA ARG A 257 -9.11 -4.34 -7.59
C ARG A 257 -8.70 -4.85 -6.21
N VAL A 258 -8.53 -3.90 -5.32
CA VAL A 258 -8.24 -4.16 -3.90
C VAL A 258 -9.46 -4.77 -3.23
N ALA A 259 -9.26 -5.83 -2.49
CA ALA A 259 -10.33 -6.38 -1.68
C ALA A 259 -10.54 -5.51 -0.42
N GLY A 260 -11.75 -4.97 -0.27
CA GLY A 260 -12.14 -4.25 0.95
C GLY A 260 -12.19 -2.72 0.87
N GLY A 261 -12.23 -2.15 -0.33
CA GLY A 261 -12.56 -0.75 -0.56
C GLY A 261 -11.36 0.13 -0.88
N GLY A 262 -10.35 0.22 -0.02
CA GLY A 262 -9.18 1.06 -0.26
C GLY A 262 -7.93 0.54 0.43
N TYR A 263 -6.80 1.09 0.04
CA TYR A 263 -5.51 0.85 0.66
C TYR A 263 -4.56 2.01 0.38
N ALA A 264 -3.93 2.52 1.41
CA ALA A 264 -2.94 3.59 1.27
C ALA A 264 -1.52 3.11 1.59
N THR A 265 -0.57 3.62 0.84
CA THR A 265 0.86 3.50 1.13
C THR A 265 1.54 4.81 0.78
N THR A 266 2.76 5.00 1.25
CA THR A 266 3.49 6.25 1.03
C THR A 266 3.54 6.62 -0.45
N GLY A 267 2.95 7.75 -0.82
CA GLY A 267 2.93 8.28 -2.17
C GLY A 267 1.89 7.68 -3.11
N ALA A 268 1.06 6.73 -2.63
CA ALA A 268 -0.01 6.20 -3.46
C ALA A 268 -1.20 5.72 -2.61
N SER A 269 -2.40 6.00 -3.07
CA SER A 269 -3.64 5.48 -2.52
C SER A 269 -4.38 4.65 -3.58
N LEU A 270 -4.82 3.47 -3.19
CA LEU A 270 -5.54 2.53 -4.04
C LEU A 270 -7.01 2.53 -3.69
N LEU A 271 -7.87 2.54 -4.70
CA LEU A 271 -9.32 2.48 -4.55
C LEU A 271 -9.87 1.27 -5.28
N ASP A 272 -10.79 0.54 -4.66
CA ASP A 272 -11.44 -0.60 -5.31
C ASP A 272 -12.33 -0.11 -6.47
N GLU A 273 -12.21 -0.78 -7.61
CA GLU A 273 -13.08 -0.55 -8.77
C GLU A 273 -14.57 -0.60 -8.41
N ALA A 274 -14.95 -1.45 -7.45
CA ALA A 274 -16.34 -1.58 -7.00
C ALA A 274 -16.89 -0.29 -6.35
N ASP A 275 -16.02 0.58 -5.84
CA ASP A 275 -16.40 1.85 -5.23
C ASP A 275 -16.60 2.99 -6.24
N PHE A 276 -16.26 2.77 -7.51
CA PHE A 276 -16.44 3.76 -8.58
C PHE A 276 -17.89 3.82 -9.07
N THR A 277 -18.78 4.17 -8.18
CA THR A 277 -20.20 4.44 -8.46
C THR A 277 -20.55 5.86 -8.05
N ALA A 278 -21.61 6.42 -8.64
CA ALA A 278 -22.08 7.75 -8.27
C ALA A 278 -22.42 7.86 -6.78
N ALA A 279 -22.85 6.74 -6.17
CA ALA A 279 -23.15 6.68 -4.73
C ALA A 279 -21.90 6.76 -3.87
N ASN A 280 -20.79 6.25 -4.36
CA ASN A 280 -19.58 6.06 -3.59
C ASN A 280 -18.54 7.15 -3.81
N LEU A 281 -18.59 7.89 -4.92
CA LEU A 281 -17.58 8.89 -5.24
C LEU A 281 -17.88 10.30 -4.72
N SER A 282 -19.14 10.63 -4.42
CA SER A 282 -19.45 12.05 -4.24
C SER A 282 -20.50 12.35 -3.21
N ASN A 283 -20.82 11.47 -2.21
CA ASN A 283 -22.18 11.75 -1.91
C ASN A 283 -22.64 11.74 -0.49
N ALA A 284 -22.72 12.95 -0.02
CA ALA A 284 -23.45 13.37 1.14
C ALA A 284 -24.89 12.88 1.21
N GLU A 285 -25.58 12.82 0.09
CA GLU A 285 -27.00 12.49 0.09
C GLU A 285 -27.28 11.01 0.36
N LYS A 286 -26.25 10.15 0.30
CA LYS A 286 -26.43 8.69 0.37
C LYS A 286 -25.77 8.02 1.57
N GLY A 287 -25.33 8.82 2.50
CA GLY A 287 -24.83 8.31 3.79
C GLY A 287 -23.38 7.84 3.74
N GLY A 288 -22.68 8.18 4.79
CA GLY A 288 -21.31 7.75 5.05
C GLY A 288 -21.12 6.26 4.83
N GLY A 289 -19.92 5.87 4.64
CA GLY A 289 -19.54 4.52 4.34
C GLY A 289 -18.63 4.50 3.11
N SER A 290 -18.85 3.62 2.18
CA SER A 290 -17.96 3.44 1.03
C SER A 290 -17.78 4.70 0.17
N GLY A 291 -18.71 5.66 0.20
CA GLY A 291 -18.60 6.92 -0.53
C GLY A 291 -17.45 7.82 -0.10
N GLU A 292 -17.02 7.67 1.11
CA GLU A 292 -15.93 8.48 1.66
C GLU A 292 -14.59 7.72 1.71
N VAL A 293 -14.54 6.52 1.14
CA VAL A 293 -13.30 5.72 1.06
C VAL A 293 -12.20 6.51 0.34
N MET A 294 -12.51 7.21 -0.73
CA MET A 294 -11.53 8.03 -1.45
C MET A 294 -10.95 9.13 -0.55
N ILE A 295 -11.78 9.81 0.25
CA ILE A 295 -11.34 10.83 1.21
C ILE A 295 -10.46 10.15 2.27
N HIS A 296 -10.93 9.05 2.83
CA HIS A 296 -10.24 8.28 3.86
C HIS A 296 -8.84 7.84 3.40
N GLU A 297 -8.73 7.23 2.23
CA GLU A 297 -7.45 6.75 1.71
C GLU A 297 -6.47 7.89 1.35
N LEU A 298 -6.97 9.05 0.95
CA LEU A 298 -6.14 10.23 0.77
C LEU A 298 -5.65 10.79 2.10
N VAL A 299 -6.52 10.85 3.10
CA VAL A 299 -6.19 11.34 4.46
C VAL A 299 -5.10 10.50 5.10
N HIS A 300 -5.02 9.21 4.79
CA HIS A 300 -3.92 8.34 5.26
C HIS A 300 -2.53 8.84 4.88
N GLN A 301 -2.38 9.65 3.86
CA GLN A 301 -1.09 10.27 3.53
C GLN A 301 -0.61 11.22 4.65
N TRP A 302 -1.54 11.85 5.38
CA TRP A 302 -1.24 12.64 6.58
C TRP A 302 -1.22 11.78 7.83
N TRP A 303 -2.17 10.86 7.97
CA TRP A 303 -2.35 10.02 9.14
C TRP A 303 -2.30 8.53 8.77
N GLY A 304 -1.37 7.76 9.32
CA GLY A 304 -1.20 6.34 9.06
C GLY A 304 0.06 5.97 8.30
N LEU A 305 0.68 6.93 7.62
CA LEU A 305 1.89 6.74 6.85
C LEU A 305 2.94 7.76 7.26
N GLY A 306 4.20 7.34 7.25
CA GLY A 306 5.34 8.21 7.50
C GLY A 306 5.45 8.75 8.91
N ASN A 307 4.52 9.47 9.42
CA ASN A 307 4.54 10.19 10.70
C ASN A 307 3.75 9.48 11.80
N MET A 308 3.56 8.15 11.76
CA MET A 308 2.39 7.66 12.39
C MET A 308 2.39 6.26 12.83
N PHE A 309 1.70 5.98 13.65
CA PHE A 309 0.89 5.17 14.55
C PHE A 309 1.70 4.09 15.27
N ASP A 310 1.32 3.93 16.51
CA ASP A 310 1.78 2.85 17.34
C ASP A 310 0.71 1.77 17.43
N THR A 311 0.96 0.61 16.85
CA THR A 311 0.13 -0.59 16.97
C THR A 311 0.69 -1.58 17.96
N SER A 312 1.76 -1.22 18.67
CA SER A 312 2.46 -2.13 19.58
C SER A 312 1.70 -2.40 20.87
N ASP A 313 0.77 -1.50 21.26
CA ASP A 313 -0.12 -1.72 22.40
C ASP A 313 -1.49 -2.25 21.95
N PRO A 314 -1.73 -3.57 22.06
CA PRO A 314 -3.01 -4.15 21.66
C PRO A 314 -4.18 -3.73 22.55
N THR A 315 -3.92 -3.08 23.68
CA THR A 315 -4.96 -2.60 24.61
C THR A 315 -5.39 -1.17 24.27
N SER A 316 -4.57 -0.41 23.57
CA SER A 316 -4.90 0.94 23.13
C SER A 316 -5.79 0.91 21.88
N PRO A 317 -6.83 1.74 21.80
CA PRO A 317 -7.60 1.92 20.58
C PRO A 317 -6.87 2.82 19.56
N TRP A 318 -5.69 3.37 19.91
CA TRP A 318 -4.91 4.25 19.04
C TRP A 318 -4.43 3.51 17.80
N SER A 319 -4.68 4.09 16.66
CA SER A 319 -4.29 3.51 15.37
C SER A 319 -4.23 4.59 14.29
N ALA A 320 -3.68 4.22 13.15
CA ALA A 320 -3.75 5.05 11.94
C ALA A 320 -5.20 5.45 11.61
N GLU A 321 -6.11 4.51 11.78
CA GLU A 321 -7.52 4.70 11.45
C GLU A 321 -8.21 5.76 12.30
N GLY A 322 -7.90 5.85 13.57
CA GLY A 322 -8.56 6.80 14.49
C GLY A 322 -8.47 8.24 14.01
N LEU A 323 -7.27 8.72 13.69
CA LEU A 323 -7.06 10.07 13.16
C LEU A 323 -7.59 10.22 11.73
N THR A 324 -7.44 9.21 10.92
CA THR A 324 -7.92 9.23 9.54
C THR A 324 -9.45 9.35 9.49
N VAL A 325 -10.17 8.57 10.28
CA VAL A 325 -11.63 8.62 10.36
C VAL A 325 -12.11 9.95 10.96
N TYR A 326 -11.45 10.45 12.02
CA TYR A 326 -11.77 11.75 12.58
C TYR A 326 -11.56 12.89 11.57
N THR A 327 -10.46 12.88 10.84
CA THR A 327 -10.17 13.89 9.82
C THR A 327 -11.16 13.79 8.65
N THR A 328 -11.51 12.58 8.23
CA THR A 328 -12.57 12.38 7.22
C THR A 328 -13.90 12.99 7.66
N TYR A 329 -14.28 12.78 8.92
CA TYR A 329 -15.46 13.44 9.51
C TYR A 329 -15.38 14.98 9.43
N ARG A 330 -14.22 15.56 9.73
CA ARG A 330 -14.02 17.02 9.68
C ARG A 330 -14.16 17.56 8.25
N ILE A 331 -13.60 16.86 7.26
CA ILE A 331 -13.73 17.21 5.85
C ILE A 331 -15.18 17.08 5.39
N VAL A 332 -15.84 15.98 5.73
CA VAL A 332 -17.25 15.75 5.39
C VAL A 332 -18.16 16.81 6.04
N LYS A 333 -17.84 17.25 7.25
CA LYS A 333 -18.56 18.35 7.92
C LYS A 333 -18.45 19.66 7.13
N GLU A 334 -17.27 19.96 6.61
CA GLU A 334 -17.06 21.16 5.81
C GLU A 334 -17.78 21.09 4.46
N LEU A 335 -17.70 19.92 3.77
CA LEU A 335 -18.31 19.71 2.46
C LEU A 335 -19.85 19.64 2.52
N TYR A 336 -20.40 19.00 3.54
CA TYR A 336 -21.80 18.56 3.55
C TYR A 336 -22.61 19.05 4.75
N GLY A 337 -21.97 19.73 5.67
CA GLY A 337 -22.60 20.33 6.83
C GLY A 337 -22.55 19.47 8.10
N GLU A 338 -22.76 20.16 9.22
CA GLU A 338 -22.62 19.58 10.56
C GLU A 338 -23.64 18.48 10.85
N ASP A 339 -24.90 18.69 10.48
CA ASP A 339 -25.97 17.71 10.77
C ASP A 339 -25.70 16.37 10.06
N TYR A 340 -25.30 16.43 8.80
CA TYR A 340 -24.92 15.24 8.02
C TYR A 340 -23.73 14.52 8.65
N ALA A 341 -22.65 15.23 8.92
CA ALA A 341 -21.43 14.65 9.47
C ALA A 341 -21.67 14.04 10.85
N ARG A 342 -22.48 14.69 11.69
CA ARG A 342 -22.84 14.18 13.00
C ARG A 342 -23.64 12.87 12.89
N GLU A 343 -24.68 12.84 12.07
CA GLU A 343 -25.54 11.67 11.90
C GLU A 343 -24.78 10.46 11.36
N HIS A 344 -23.88 10.68 10.40
CA HIS A 344 -23.17 9.62 9.69
C HIS A 344 -21.85 9.20 10.33
N TYR A 345 -21.31 10.01 11.25
CA TYR A 345 -20.04 9.73 11.93
C TYR A 345 -20.22 9.65 13.46
N VAL A 346 -20.42 10.76 14.12
CA VAL A 346 -20.41 10.81 15.59
C VAL A 346 -21.48 9.92 16.21
N ASP A 347 -22.71 9.99 15.70
CA ASP A 347 -23.83 9.19 16.23
C ASP A 347 -23.63 7.69 15.93
N GLN A 348 -23.00 7.35 14.80
CA GLN A 348 -22.66 5.97 14.47
C GLN A 348 -21.51 5.45 15.35
N TRP A 349 -20.50 6.26 15.58
CA TRP A 349 -19.42 5.90 16.51
C TRP A 349 -19.96 5.66 17.93
N GLN A 350 -20.80 6.55 18.43
CA GLN A 350 -21.39 6.41 19.76
C GLN A 350 -22.19 5.10 19.87
N LYS A 351 -23.03 4.83 18.88
CA LYS A 351 -23.80 3.59 18.83
C LYS A 351 -22.91 2.35 18.82
N ALA A 352 -21.87 2.33 17.98
CA ALA A 352 -20.96 1.20 17.90
C ALA A 352 -20.19 0.99 19.20
N VAL A 353 -19.79 2.05 19.88
CA VAL A 353 -19.13 2.00 21.20
C VAL A 353 -20.09 1.50 22.28
N ASP A 354 -21.33 1.98 22.29
CA ASP A 354 -22.34 1.49 23.24
C ASP A 354 -22.57 -0.02 23.05
N ASP A 355 -22.72 -0.49 21.81
CA ASP A 355 -22.86 -1.90 21.48
C ASP A 355 -21.61 -2.72 21.87
N TYR A 356 -20.41 -2.16 21.69
CA TYR A 356 -19.14 -2.78 22.10
C TYR A 356 -19.11 -3.05 23.61
N TYR A 357 -19.42 -2.07 24.44
CA TYR A 357 -19.42 -2.25 25.91
C TYR A 357 -20.56 -3.13 26.40
N LEU A 358 -21.59 -3.39 25.58
CA LEU A 358 -22.63 -4.37 25.84
C LEU A 358 -22.28 -5.79 25.37
N ASN A 359 -21.23 -5.93 24.56
CA ASN A 359 -20.82 -7.21 24.00
C ASN A 359 -20.45 -8.22 25.10
N PHE A 360 -20.91 -9.46 24.95
CA PHE A 360 -20.71 -10.51 25.95
C PHE A 360 -19.22 -10.79 26.21
N TYR A 361 -18.42 -10.87 25.18
CA TYR A 361 -16.98 -11.17 25.31
C TYR A 361 -16.15 -9.98 25.80
N VAL A 362 -16.59 -8.76 25.60
CA VAL A 362 -15.98 -7.57 26.20
C VAL A 362 -16.22 -7.54 27.70
N ARG A 363 -17.42 -7.95 28.12
CA ARG A 363 -17.80 -8.01 29.54
C ARG A 363 -17.26 -9.22 30.29
N ASN A 364 -16.98 -10.30 29.57
CA ASN A 364 -16.59 -11.60 30.12
C ASN A 364 -15.44 -12.17 29.25
N PRO A 365 -14.25 -11.57 29.28
CA PRO A 365 -13.14 -11.95 28.39
C PRO A 365 -12.67 -13.40 28.58
N GLU A 366 -12.87 -13.97 29.78
CA GLU A 366 -12.53 -15.35 30.09
C GLU A 366 -13.31 -16.37 29.23
N TYR A 367 -14.49 -16.02 28.75
CA TYR A 367 -15.24 -16.91 27.85
C TYR A 367 -14.72 -16.87 26.41
N LEU A 368 -14.06 -15.79 26.01
CA LEU A 368 -13.42 -15.73 24.70
C LEU A 368 -12.28 -16.77 24.61
N GLU A 369 -11.50 -16.90 25.68
CA GLU A 369 -10.39 -17.86 25.76
C GLU A 369 -10.85 -19.34 25.71
N MET A 370 -12.12 -19.61 25.97
CA MET A 370 -12.70 -20.95 25.91
C MET A 370 -13.10 -21.39 24.49
N LEU A 371 -13.10 -20.48 23.52
CA LEU A 371 -13.49 -20.75 22.14
C LEU A 371 -12.32 -21.34 21.32
N PRO A 372 -12.61 -22.04 20.22
CA PRO A 372 -11.57 -22.41 19.26
C PRO A 372 -10.80 -21.20 18.77
N GLU A 373 -9.49 -21.34 18.57
CA GLU A 373 -8.58 -20.25 18.21
C GLU A 373 -9.06 -19.40 17.02
N GLN A 374 -9.54 -20.03 15.95
CA GLN A 374 -10.07 -19.32 14.78
C GLN A 374 -11.29 -18.45 15.12
N VAL A 375 -12.13 -18.90 16.06
CA VAL A 375 -13.30 -18.15 16.50
C VAL A 375 -12.87 -17.00 17.41
N GLN A 376 -11.90 -17.24 18.31
CA GLN A 376 -11.31 -16.18 19.13
C GLN A 376 -10.75 -15.07 18.24
N LEU A 377 -9.97 -15.43 17.22
CA LEU A 377 -9.36 -14.50 16.30
C LEU A 377 -10.41 -13.67 15.53
N ALA A 378 -11.46 -14.31 15.03
CA ALA A 378 -12.53 -13.62 14.31
C ALA A 378 -13.26 -12.60 15.20
N ILE A 379 -13.57 -12.99 16.44
CA ILE A 379 -14.23 -12.09 17.42
C ILE A 379 -13.28 -10.95 17.80
N SER A 380 -12.03 -11.25 18.12
CA SER A 380 -11.02 -10.24 18.48
C SER A 380 -10.81 -9.23 17.36
N ASN A 381 -10.72 -9.68 16.12
CA ASN A 381 -10.61 -8.79 14.95
C ASN A 381 -11.86 -7.88 14.83
N SER A 382 -13.07 -8.43 15.00
CA SER A 382 -14.30 -7.65 14.94
C SER A 382 -14.35 -6.58 16.05
N LEU A 383 -13.94 -6.94 17.27
CA LEU A 383 -13.88 -6.00 18.39
C LEU A 383 -12.81 -4.92 18.17
N SER A 384 -11.65 -5.30 17.63
CA SER A 384 -10.58 -4.38 17.27
C SER A 384 -11.02 -3.37 16.21
N GLN A 385 -11.80 -3.79 15.22
CA GLN A 385 -12.38 -2.87 14.20
C GLN A 385 -13.23 -1.78 14.85
N VAL A 386 -14.09 -2.14 15.82
CA VAL A 386 -14.91 -1.15 16.53
C VAL A 386 -14.02 -0.15 17.27
N ARG A 387 -12.96 -0.62 17.92
CA ARG A 387 -12.03 0.25 18.65
C ARG A 387 -11.32 1.23 17.74
N GLN A 388 -10.82 0.76 16.60
CA GLN A 388 -10.06 1.56 15.65
C GLN A 388 -10.92 2.59 14.91
N TYR A 389 -12.07 2.16 14.39
CA TYR A 389 -12.89 2.97 13.49
C TYR A 389 -14.03 3.74 14.18
N ASN A 390 -14.32 3.44 15.46
CA ASN A 390 -15.41 4.09 16.18
C ASN A 390 -14.98 4.64 17.55
N GLU A 391 -14.34 3.82 18.39
CA GLU A 391 -13.92 4.27 19.74
C GLU A 391 -12.87 5.37 19.65
N MET A 392 -11.83 5.17 18.86
CA MET A 392 -10.73 6.14 18.76
C MET A 392 -11.17 7.48 18.13
N PRO A 393 -11.86 7.53 16.99
CA PRO A 393 -12.33 8.80 16.46
C PRO A 393 -13.34 9.49 17.41
N LEU A 394 -14.17 8.75 18.13
CA LEU A 394 -15.06 9.33 19.14
C LEU A 394 -14.29 9.94 20.32
N LYS A 395 -13.20 9.32 20.76
CA LYS A 395 -12.29 9.88 21.77
C LYS A 395 -11.61 11.15 21.27
N ILE A 396 -11.16 11.20 20.02
CA ILE A 396 -10.57 12.40 19.42
C ILE A 396 -11.62 13.53 19.36
N TRP A 397 -12.84 13.21 18.93
CA TRP A 397 -13.95 14.17 18.94
C TRP A 397 -14.27 14.70 20.34
N LYS A 398 -14.27 13.81 21.35
CA LYS A 398 -14.45 14.24 22.75
C LYS A 398 -13.29 15.13 23.21
N ALA A 399 -12.05 14.78 22.85
CA ALA A 399 -10.87 15.61 23.13
C ALA A 399 -10.99 16.99 22.50
N GLU A 400 -11.47 17.09 21.26
CA GLU A 400 -11.75 18.36 20.59
C GLU A 400 -12.67 19.27 21.43
N GLN A 401 -13.74 18.70 21.95
CA GLN A 401 -14.67 19.46 22.80
C GLN A 401 -14.00 19.96 24.10
N LEU A 402 -13.13 19.13 24.69
CA LEU A 402 -12.44 19.44 25.96
C LEU A 402 -11.31 20.46 25.80
N VAL A 403 -10.60 20.46 24.69
CA VAL A 403 -9.50 21.42 24.42
C VAL A 403 -9.99 22.78 23.94
N GLY A 404 -11.27 22.93 23.64
CA GLY A 404 -11.89 24.21 23.29
C GLY A 404 -12.38 24.31 21.85
N GLY A 405 -12.53 23.18 21.15
CA GLY A 405 -13.13 23.09 19.82
C GLY A 405 -12.12 22.85 18.68
N GLU A 406 -12.62 22.95 17.47
CA GLU A 406 -11.93 22.57 16.24
C GLU A 406 -10.61 23.32 16.03
N GLU A 407 -10.58 24.63 16.18
CA GLU A 407 -9.37 25.42 15.99
C GLU A 407 -8.24 25.01 16.96
N ALA A 408 -8.58 24.75 18.21
CA ALA A 408 -7.62 24.28 19.20
C ALA A 408 -7.10 22.87 18.87
N MET A 409 -7.99 21.97 18.44
CA MET A 409 -7.59 20.63 18.00
C MET A 409 -6.71 20.69 16.75
N ASP A 410 -7.03 21.51 15.77
CA ASP A 410 -6.23 21.67 14.56
C ASP A 410 -4.81 22.16 14.87
N GLN A 411 -4.66 23.09 15.81
CA GLN A 411 -3.33 23.54 16.28
C GLN A 411 -2.55 22.40 16.94
N ILE A 412 -3.21 21.55 17.73
CA ILE A 412 -2.60 20.38 18.37
C ILE A 412 -2.16 19.38 17.30
N LEU A 413 -3.05 19.03 16.37
CA LEU A 413 -2.76 18.07 15.31
C LEU A 413 -1.68 18.60 14.34
N HIS A 414 -1.69 19.88 14.01
CA HIS A 414 -0.62 20.52 13.25
C HIS A 414 0.75 20.37 13.96
N GLY A 415 0.78 20.59 15.25
CA GLY A 415 1.99 20.43 16.06
C GLY A 415 2.49 18.98 16.05
N LEU A 416 1.59 18.03 16.19
CA LEU A 416 1.91 16.60 16.16
C LEU A 416 2.38 16.13 14.77
N PHE A 417 1.75 16.59 13.71
CA PHE A 417 2.14 16.26 12.35
C PHE A 417 3.53 16.80 11.98
N ASN A 418 3.85 18.01 12.42
CA ASN A 418 5.11 18.71 12.09
C ASN A 418 6.21 18.55 13.18
N ARG A 419 6.02 17.67 14.16
CA ARG A 419 7.02 17.42 15.19
C ARG A 419 8.29 16.82 14.62
N GLU A 420 9.40 17.02 15.29
CA GLU A 420 10.63 16.31 15.00
C GLU A 420 10.45 14.79 15.29
N LEU A 421 10.76 13.96 14.29
CA LEU A 421 10.64 12.53 14.42
C LEU A 421 11.87 11.94 15.13
N ASP A 422 11.64 11.05 16.09
CA ASP A 422 12.69 10.19 16.62
C ASP A 422 13.09 9.17 15.54
N PRO A 423 14.34 9.17 15.05
CA PRO A 423 14.76 8.22 14.02
C PRO A 423 14.64 6.75 14.44
N MET A 424 14.69 6.47 15.73
CA MET A 424 14.59 5.12 16.30
C MET A 424 13.13 4.69 16.52
N TYR A 425 12.24 5.66 16.69
CA TYR A 425 10.81 5.43 16.90
C TYR A 425 9.97 6.55 16.24
N PRO A 426 9.81 6.50 14.92
CA PRO A 426 9.16 7.58 14.17
C PRO A 426 7.62 7.59 14.28
N TYR A 427 7.04 6.81 15.18
CA TYR A 427 5.59 6.66 15.32
C TYR A 427 5.02 7.67 16.31
N LEU A 428 3.78 8.10 16.04
CA LEU A 428 2.98 8.89 16.96
C LEU A 428 2.33 7.96 18.00
N THR A 429 2.60 8.17 19.27
CA THR A 429 1.98 7.39 20.34
C THR A 429 0.68 8.03 20.82
N TYR A 430 -0.22 7.21 21.38
CA TYR A 430 -1.43 7.72 22.02
C TYR A 430 -1.12 8.66 23.19
N GLN A 431 -0.03 8.38 23.92
CA GLN A 431 0.40 9.24 25.03
C GLN A 431 0.84 10.61 24.55
N GLU A 432 1.58 10.70 23.42
CA GLU A 432 1.93 12.01 22.82
C GLU A 432 0.69 12.84 22.47
N PHE A 433 -0.35 12.18 21.95
CA PHE A 433 -1.62 12.86 21.69
C PHE A 433 -2.28 13.36 22.98
N LEU A 434 -2.38 12.54 24.02
CA LEU A 434 -2.93 12.95 25.31
C LEU A 434 -2.15 14.11 25.93
N ASP A 435 -0.82 14.04 25.92
CA ASP A 435 0.06 15.07 26.45
C ASP A 435 -0.11 16.40 25.68
N ALA A 436 -0.21 16.34 24.36
CA ALA A 436 -0.44 17.52 23.52
C ALA A 436 -1.81 18.17 23.78
N CYS A 437 -2.81 17.37 24.12
CA CYS A 437 -4.13 17.87 24.53
C CYS A 437 -4.17 18.35 25.99
N GLY A 438 -3.20 17.97 26.81
CA GLY A 438 -3.25 18.19 28.26
C GLY A 438 -4.34 17.38 28.96
N LEU A 439 -4.67 16.22 28.39
CA LEU A 439 -5.73 15.31 28.86
C LEU A 439 -5.16 13.97 29.32
N THR A 440 -5.99 13.24 30.03
CA THR A 440 -5.71 11.87 30.47
C THR A 440 -6.67 10.89 29.80
N GLU A 441 -6.35 9.61 29.82
CA GLU A 441 -7.28 8.55 29.35
C GLU A 441 -8.62 8.59 30.11
N GLU A 442 -8.60 8.97 31.39
CA GLU A 442 -9.83 9.09 32.21
C GLU A 442 -10.76 10.20 31.68
N ASP A 443 -10.19 11.31 31.20
CA ASP A 443 -10.97 12.41 30.60
C ASP A 443 -11.68 11.96 29.32
N LEU A 444 -11.11 11.01 28.60
CA LEU A 444 -11.63 10.47 27.34
C LEU A 444 -12.45 9.18 27.52
N ASN A 445 -12.71 8.76 28.75
CA ASN A 445 -13.53 7.57 29.02
C ASN A 445 -14.92 7.71 28.41
N LEU A 446 -15.34 6.70 27.63
CA LEU A 446 -16.63 6.64 26.93
C LEU A 446 -17.64 5.73 27.63
N ALA A 447 -17.24 5.02 28.71
CA ALA A 447 -18.09 4.10 29.47
C ALA A 447 -19.00 4.84 30.48
#